data_3ff72f7f0882052031673bed98db0923
#
_entry.id   3ff72f7f0882052031673bed98db0923
#
_cell.length_a   1.000
_cell.length_b   1.000
_cell.length_c   1.000
_cell.angle_alpha   90.00
_cell.angle_beta   90.00
_cell.angle_gamma   90.00
#
_symmetry.space_group_name_H-M   'P 1'
#
loop_
_entity.id
_entity.type
_entity.pdbx_description
1 polymer ?
#
loop_
_entity_poly.entity_id
_entity_poly.type
_entity_poly.pdbx_seq_one_letter_code
_entity_poly.pdbx_strand_id
1 'polypeptide(L)'
;MPTVLIVEDNRALAHAVAEVLRSIGYGTLIAHDGEAALSEVERSEPEVALVDLELPAIDGLEVARRLREGYGKQIRLIANTAWPDNAETHSKTADAGFDDVLIKPTSIYQIIKAVQHSGKQPAL
;
A
#
# COMPACT_ATOMS: atom_id res chain seq x y z
N MET A 1 5.26 -16.56 4.17
CA MET A 1 5.99 -15.46 3.47
C MET A 1 5.16 -14.19 3.57
N PRO A 2 5.79 -13.05 3.84
CA PRO A 2 5.04 -11.79 3.91
C PRO A 2 4.40 -11.46 2.57
N THR A 3 3.18 -10.96 2.61
CA THR A 3 2.41 -10.63 1.42
C THR A 3 2.12 -9.14 1.38
N VAL A 4 2.36 -8.54 0.21
CA VAL A 4 2.09 -7.12 -0.03
C VAL A 4 0.92 -7.00 -1.01
N LEU A 5 -0.09 -6.23 -0.60
CA LEU A 5 -1.18 -5.85 -1.50
C LEU A 5 -0.81 -4.52 -2.17
N ILE A 6 -0.87 -4.49 -3.48
CA ILE A 6 -0.60 -3.30 -4.28
C ILE A 6 -1.93 -2.78 -4.79
N VAL A 7 -2.34 -1.60 -4.34
CA VAL A 7 -3.60 -0.98 -4.74
C VAL A 7 -3.28 0.18 -5.68
N GLU A 8 -3.47 -0.06 -6.97
CA GLU A 8 -3.04 0.84 -8.04
C GLU A 8 -3.92 0.62 -9.27
N ASP A 9 -4.53 1.69 -9.79
CA ASP A 9 -5.41 1.59 -10.96
C ASP A 9 -4.63 1.50 -12.28
N ASN A 10 -3.39 1.95 -12.32
CA ASN A 10 -2.53 1.74 -13.48
C ASN A 10 -2.02 0.30 -13.48
N ARG A 11 -2.59 -0.52 -14.37
CA ARG A 11 -2.31 -1.96 -14.38
C ARG A 11 -0.84 -2.28 -14.65
N ALA A 12 -0.21 -1.59 -15.59
CA ALA A 12 1.19 -1.83 -15.93
C ALA A 12 2.10 -1.51 -14.74
N LEU A 13 1.83 -0.41 -14.05
CA LEU A 13 2.61 -0.01 -12.88
C LEU A 13 2.42 -1.01 -11.73
N ALA A 14 1.18 -1.42 -11.47
CA ALA A 14 0.90 -2.39 -10.42
C ALA A 14 1.64 -3.71 -10.65
N HIS A 15 1.61 -4.22 -11.88
CA HIS A 15 2.31 -5.46 -12.23
C HIS A 15 3.83 -5.32 -12.13
N ALA A 16 4.38 -4.17 -12.54
CA ALA A 16 5.82 -3.94 -12.44
C ALA A 16 6.30 -3.96 -10.99
N VAL A 17 5.56 -3.28 -10.11
CA VAL A 17 5.88 -3.27 -8.67
C VAL A 17 5.76 -4.67 -8.08
N ALA A 18 4.70 -5.39 -8.41
CA ALA A 18 4.49 -6.74 -7.91
C ALA A 18 5.62 -7.67 -8.33
N GLU A 19 6.05 -7.58 -9.59
CA GLU A 19 7.13 -8.43 -10.12
C GLU A 19 8.44 -8.22 -9.36
N VAL A 20 8.79 -6.97 -9.09
CA VAL A 20 10.01 -6.67 -8.34
C VAL A 20 9.91 -7.20 -6.91
N LEU A 21 8.80 -6.99 -6.24
CA LEU A 21 8.62 -7.49 -4.86
C LEU A 21 8.66 -9.01 -4.81
N ARG A 22 8.06 -9.69 -5.79
CA ARG A 22 8.16 -11.15 -5.87
C ARG A 22 9.58 -11.63 -6.05
N SER A 23 10.38 -10.89 -6.85
CA SER A 23 11.76 -11.29 -7.12
C SER A 23 12.64 -11.26 -5.89
N ILE A 24 12.25 -10.52 -4.84
CA ILE A 24 13.00 -10.45 -3.59
C ILE A 24 12.30 -11.21 -2.45
N GLY A 25 11.32 -12.05 -2.76
CA GLY A 25 10.77 -13.00 -1.81
C GLY A 25 9.41 -12.67 -1.20
N TYR A 26 8.76 -11.58 -1.60
CA TYR A 26 7.43 -11.26 -1.10
C TYR A 26 6.34 -11.97 -1.91
N GLY A 27 5.27 -12.37 -1.23
CA GLY A 27 4.03 -12.68 -1.92
C GLY A 27 3.38 -11.36 -2.33
N THR A 28 2.67 -11.33 -3.46
CA THR A 28 2.03 -10.11 -3.93
C THR A 28 0.59 -10.36 -4.34
N LEU A 29 -0.24 -9.37 -4.09
CA LEU A 29 -1.63 -9.30 -4.54
C LEU A 29 -1.83 -7.94 -5.17
N ILE A 30 -2.72 -7.86 -6.16
CA ILE A 30 -2.99 -6.61 -6.85
C ILE A 30 -4.48 -6.32 -6.80
N ALA A 31 -4.83 -5.09 -6.46
CA ALA A 31 -6.19 -4.57 -6.57
C ALA A 31 -6.12 -3.26 -7.35
N HIS A 32 -7.06 -3.06 -8.27
CA HIS A 32 -7.02 -1.88 -9.15
C HIS A 32 -7.97 -0.76 -8.68
N ASP A 33 -8.71 -0.98 -7.62
CA ASP A 33 -9.57 0.03 -7.00
C ASP A 33 -9.78 -0.27 -5.53
N GLY A 34 -10.45 0.65 -4.83
CA GLY A 34 -10.63 0.53 -3.38
C GLY A 34 -11.52 -0.64 -2.96
N GLU A 35 -12.58 -0.91 -3.71
CA GLU A 35 -13.48 -2.03 -3.40
C GLU A 35 -12.74 -3.36 -3.52
N ALA A 36 -11.97 -3.52 -4.59
CA ALA A 36 -11.17 -4.73 -4.78
C ALA A 36 -10.14 -4.88 -3.66
N ALA A 37 -9.54 -3.77 -3.21
CA ALA A 37 -8.58 -3.79 -2.12
C ALA A 37 -9.22 -4.30 -0.82
N LEU A 38 -10.39 -3.79 -0.48
CA LEU A 38 -11.10 -4.21 0.73
C LEU A 38 -11.44 -5.69 0.69
N SER A 39 -11.90 -6.18 -0.46
CA SER A 39 -12.20 -7.61 -0.64
C SER A 39 -10.95 -8.48 -0.52
N GLU A 40 -9.82 -8.02 -1.09
CA GLU A 40 -8.57 -8.75 -1.03
C GLU A 40 -8.04 -8.86 0.40
N VAL A 41 -8.13 -7.78 1.18
CA VAL A 41 -7.68 -7.81 2.57
C VAL A 41 -8.51 -8.80 3.38
N GLU A 42 -9.81 -8.80 3.19
CA GLU A 42 -10.70 -9.73 3.89
C GLU A 42 -10.37 -11.19 3.57
N ARG A 43 -10.06 -11.48 2.31
CA ARG A 43 -9.81 -12.84 1.85
C ARG A 43 -8.41 -13.35 2.18
N SER A 44 -7.40 -12.49 2.05
CA SER A 44 -5.99 -12.91 2.04
C SER A 44 -5.17 -12.39 3.20
N GLU A 45 -5.65 -11.40 3.94
CA GLU A 45 -5.00 -10.81 5.12
C GLU A 45 -3.52 -10.48 4.88
N PRO A 46 -3.20 -9.61 3.90
CA PRO A 46 -1.80 -9.24 3.66
C PRO A 46 -1.20 -8.47 4.85
N GLU A 47 0.10 -8.56 5.01
CA GLU A 47 0.80 -7.86 6.09
C GLU A 47 1.01 -6.38 5.77
N VAL A 48 1.11 -6.04 4.49
CA VAL A 48 1.40 -4.68 4.02
C VAL A 48 0.47 -4.34 2.86
N ALA A 49 -0.03 -3.12 2.81
CA ALA A 49 -0.72 -2.59 1.64
C ALA A 49 -0.06 -1.29 1.19
N LEU A 50 0.31 -1.25 -0.08
CA LEU A 50 0.82 -0.05 -0.74
C LEU A 50 -0.36 0.53 -1.53
N VAL A 51 -0.85 1.71 -1.12
CA VAL A 51 -2.11 2.26 -1.61
C VAL A 51 -1.90 3.60 -2.30
N ASP A 52 -2.24 3.67 -3.59
CA ASP A 52 -2.31 4.92 -4.30
C ASP A 52 -3.49 5.73 -3.74
N LEU A 53 -3.26 7.01 -3.44
CA LEU A 53 -4.34 7.85 -2.93
C LEU A 53 -5.32 8.27 -4.01
N GLU A 54 -4.86 8.39 -5.26
CA GLU A 54 -5.68 8.82 -6.39
C GLU A 54 -6.38 7.65 -7.07
N LEU A 55 -7.27 6.98 -6.33
CA LEU A 55 -8.05 5.87 -6.86
C LEU A 55 -9.43 6.34 -7.31
N PRO A 56 -10.03 5.68 -8.31
CA PRO A 56 -11.42 6.00 -8.69
C PRO A 56 -12.40 5.51 -7.62
N ALA A 57 -13.57 6.14 -7.56
CA ALA A 57 -14.67 5.83 -6.64
C ALA A 57 -14.27 6.03 -5.17
N ILE A 58 -13.83 4.99 -4.49
CA ILE A 58 -13.33 5.12 -3.11
C ILE A 58 -11.85 5.47 -3.18
N ASP A 59 -11.46 6.64 -2.66
CA ASP A 59 -10.07 7.04 -2.70
C ASP A 59 -9.22 6.30 -1.66
N GLY A 60 -7.89 6.46 -1.77
CA GLY A 60 -6.96 5.75 -0.90
C GLY A 60 -7.08 6.12 0.58
N LEU A 61 -7.49 7.34 0.92
CA LEU A 61 -7.69 7.73 2.32
C LEU A 61 -8.85 6.95 2.93
N GLU A 62 -9.94 6.79 2.18
CA GLU A 62 -11.09 6.05 2.65
C GLU A 62 -10.77 4.55 2.79
N VAL A 63 -10.00 4.01 1.86
CA VAL A 63 -9.53 2.61 1.95
C VAL A 63 -8.76 2.42 3.26
N ALA A 64 -7.84 3.33 3.59
CA ALA A 64 -7.05 3.25 4.82
C ALA A 64 -7.93 3.31 6.06
N ARG A 65 -8.90 4.22 6.09
CA ARG A 65 -9.82 4.34 7.23
C ARG A 65 -10.56 3.04 7.49
N ARG A 66 -11.10 2.44 6.43
CA ARG A 66 -11.85 1.18 6.54
C ARG A 66 -10.97 0.02 6.98
N LEU A 67 -9.74 -0.03 6.46
CA LEU A 67 -8.80 -1.07 6.86
C LEU A 67 -8.39 -0.93 8.33
N ARG A 68 -8.16 0.29 8.81
CA ARG A 68 -7.84 0.51 10.22
C ARG A 68 -9.00 0.16 11.14
N GLU A 69 -10.22 0.47 10.74
CA GLU A 69 -11.40 0.10 11.53
C GLU A 69 -11.54 -1.42 11.63
N GLY A 70 -11.30 -2.13 10.54
CA GLY A 70 -11.50 -3.58 10.50
C GLY A 70 -10.35 -4.40 11.03
N TYR A 71 -9.12 -3.95 10.85
CA TYR A 71 -7.93 -4.77 11.12
C TYR A 71 -6.91 -4.11 12.04
N GLY A 72 -7.13 -2.86 12.45
CA GLY A 72 -6.22 -2.17 13.37
C GLY A 72 -4.79 -2.13 12.86
N LYS A 73 -3.85 -2.46 13.72
CA LYS A 73 -2.41 -2.45 13.40
C LYS A 73 -1.90 -3.76 12.81
N GLN A 74 -2.76 -4.70 12.50
CA GLN A 74 -2.37 -5.98 11.90
C GLN A 74 -1.85 -5.81 10.49
N ILE A 75 -2.21 -4.71 9.82
CA ILE A 75 -1.75 -4.41 8.47
C ILE A 75 -0.97 -3.09 8.48
N ARG A 76 0.19 -3.09 7.83
CA ARG A 76 0.95 -1.86 7.63
C ARG A 76 0.45 -1.18 6.37
N LEU A 77 0.11 0.10 6.47
CA LEU A 77 -0.44 0.88 5.36
C LEU A 77 0.57 1.93 4.90
N ILE A 78 0.93 1.88 3.63
CA ILE A 78 1.85 2.81 3.00
C ILE A 78 1.11 3.55 1.90
N ALA A 79 1.05 4.88 1.99
CA ALA A 79 0.43 5.69 0.95
C ALA A 79 1.45 5.99 -0.15
N ASN A 80 0.98 6.05 -1.39
CA ASN A 80 1.78 6.49 -2.53
C ASN A 80 0.97 7.56 -3.26
N THR A 81 1.50 8.77 -3.41
CA THR A 81 0.70 9.89 -3.88
C THR A 81 1.51 10.92 -4.65
N ALA A 82 0.85 11.60 -5.60
CA ALA A 82 1.41 12.76 -6.29
C ALA A 82 1.16 14.08 -5.53
N TRP A 83 0.54 14.02 -4.36
CA TRP A 83 0.32 15.20 -3.54
C TRP A 83 1.66 15.81 -3.10
N PRO A 84 1.71 17.11 -2.83
CA PRO A 84 2.95 17.74 -2.39
C PRO A 84 3.49 17.16 -1.09
N ASP A 85 4.80 17.12 -0.97
CA ASP A 85 5.45 16.68 0.28
C ASP A 85 5.45 17.85 1.26
N ASN A 86 4.38 17.94 2.04
CA ASN A 86 4.19 19.02 3.01
C ASN A 86 3.43 18.51 4.25
N ALA A 87 3.33 19.37 5.25
CA ALA A 87 2.68 19.02 6.51
C ALA A 87 1.22 18.58 6.34
N GLU A 88 0.49 19.20 5.41
CA GLU A 88 -0.90 18.85 5.18
C GLU A 88 -1.04 17.41 4.65
N THR A 89 -0.21 17.02 3.68
CA THR A 89 -0.22 15.65 3.14
C THR A 89 0.13 14.65 4.23
N HIS A 90 1.16 14.91 5.02
CA HIS A 90 1.55 14.02 6.10
C HIS A 90 0.47 13.92 7.18
N SER A 91 -0.19 15.02 7.51
CA SER A 91 -1.27 15.03 8.49
C SER A 91 -2.48 14.23 7.99
N LYS A 92 -2.91 14.46 6.76
CA LYS A 92 -4.08 13.77 6.19
C LYS A 92 -3.88 12.26 6.07
N THR A 93 -2.69 11.84 5.65
CA THR A 93 -2.39 10.42 5.52
C THR A 93 -2.29 9.75 6.88
N ALA A 94 -1.65 10.38 7.85
CA ALA A 94 -1.56 9.85 9.21
C ALA A 94 -2.94 9.74 9.85
N ASP A 95 -3.78 10.75 9.69
CA ASP A 95 -5.15 10.74 10.22
C ASP A 95 -6.01 9.64 9.62
N ALA A 96 -5.78 9.31 8.37
CA ALA A 96 -6.51 8.22 7.70
C ALA A 96 -6.02 6.84 8.16
N GLY A 97 -4.87 6.76 8.82
CA GLY A 97 -4.35 5.51 9.34
C GLY A 97 -3.11 4.96 8.63
N PHE A 98 -2.53 5.72 7.71
CA PHE A 98 -1.28 5.29 7.06
C PHE A 98 -0.10 5.36 8.02
N ASP A 99 0.77 4.38 7.91
CA ASP A 99 2.01 4.30 8.70
C ASP A 99 3.16 5.05 8.03
N ASP A 100 3.10 5.21 6.71
CA ASP A 100 4.14 5.89 5.94
C ASP A 100 3.54 6.47 4.68
N VAL A 101 4.24 7.44 4.07
CA VAL A 101 3.81 8.05 2.83
C VAL A 101 5.00 8.22 1.89
N LEU A 102 4.81 7.79 0.64
CA LEU A 102 5.79 7.97 -0.44
C LEU A 102 5.24 8.99 -1.42
N ILE A 103 6.05 9.95 -1.80
CA ILE A 103 5.65 11.03 -2.71
C ILE A 103 6.17 10.70 -4.11
N LYS A 104 5.26 10.67 -5.08
CA LYS A 104 5.61 10.41 -6.49
C LYS A 104 6.41 11.57 -7.08
N PRO A 105 7.37 11.32 -7.94
CA PRO A 105 7.74 10.01 -8.49
C PRO A 105 8.49 9.16 -7.45
N THR A 106 8.08 7.91 -7.31
CA THR A 106 8.62 7.01 -6.30
C THR A 106 9.48 5.94 -6.96
N SER A 107 10.73 5.82 -6.51
CA SER A 107 11.62 4.80 -7.04
C SER A 107 11.26 3.43 -6.47
N ILE A 108 11.62 2.36 -7.18
CA ILE A 108 11.43 1.01 -6.67
C ILE A 108 12.20 0.78 -5.36
N TYR A 109 13.35 1.42 -5.22
CA TYR A 109 14.14 1.34 -3.99
C TYR A 109 13.37 1.90 -2.79
N GLN A 110 12.67 3.02 -2.96
CA GLN A 110 11.86 3.62 -1.90
C GLN A 110 10.71 2.68 -1.51
N ILE A 111 10.08 2.03 -2.49
CA ILE A 111 9.00 1.08 -2.25
C ILE A 111 9.51 -0.11 -1.45
N ILE A 112 10.63 -0.69 -1.89
CA ILE A 112 11.23 -1.84 -1.20
C ILE A 112 11.56 -1.48 0.25
N LYS A 113 12.17 -0.32 0.45
CA LYS A 113 12.56 0.13 1.78
C LYS A 113 11.35 0.32 2.69
N ALA A 114 10.29 0.93 2.18
CA ALA A 114 9.07 1.14 2.95
C ALA A 114 8.40 -0.18 3.34
N VAL A 115 8.37 -1.13 2.43
CA VAL A 115 7.81 -2.46 2.69
C VAL A 115 8.65 -3.21 3.73
N GLN A 116 9.97 -3.17 3.61
CA GLN A 116 10.88 -3.85 4.55
C GLN A 116 10.85 -3.24 5.95
N HIS A 117 10.57 -1.96 6.05
CA HIS A 117 10.53 -1.26 7.32
C HIS A 117 9.39 -1.77 8.24
N SER A 118 8.48 -2.56 7.71
CA SER A 118 7.39 -3.14 8.50
C SER A 118 7.86 -4.15 9.55
N GLY A 119 9.11 -4.57 9.50
CA GLY A 119 9.62 -5.64 10.34
C GLY A 119 9.27 -7.03 9.82
N LYS A 120 8.51 -7.11 8.75
CA LYS A 120 8.08 -8.36 8.11
C LYS A 120 8.91 -8.57 6.86
N GLN A 121 10.01 -9.28 6.99
CA GLN A 121 10.91 -9.50 5.86
C GLN A 121 10.79 -10.92 5.32
N PRO A 122 10.98 -11.10 3.99
CA PRO A 122 10.90 -12.44 3.42
C PRO A 122 12.07 -13.32 3.87
N ALA A 123 11.81 -14.60 3.95
CA ALA A 123 12.87 -15.59 4.18
C ALA A 123 13.59 -15.82 2.85
N LEU A 124 14.84 -15.52 2.79
CA LEU A 124 15.65 -15.68 1.58
C LEU A 124 16.54 -16.91 1.65
#